data_adb46fe4902ae9b0af429b3acb4dccea
#
_entry.id   adb46fe4902ae9b0af429b3acb4dccea
#
_cell.length_a   1.000
_cell.length_b   1.000
_cell.length_c   1.000
_cell.angle_alpha   90.00
_cell.angle_beta   90.00
_cell.angle_gamma   90.00
#
_symmetry.space_group_name_H-M   'P 1'
#
loop_
_entity.id
_entity.type
_entity.pdbx_description
1 polymer ?
#
loop_
_entity_poly.entity_id
_entity_poly.type
_entity_poly.pdbx_seq_one_letter_code
_entity_poly.pdbx_strand_id
1 'polypeptide(L)'
;MSMKGRTMCKNLLLGSMVMVLSACGPKKSPTIDPILQDSLTVMMERKMEEIAAHSSQAIIMEVQTGEIKAMVGEGKPQSSSLMRTVSLLAALESGKVKLSDIVDTKNGILMVDDRPLKDHNWHRGGYGEITVEKGLMVSSNISTYENVKKAFGDGQTFIDMLRKMNYETEGMLTPQDKEWESADLAWLSIDYNQQVYPYQVLTFYNAIANEGKMVKPILYKGETEIINPQIASKENIDSIQWALTLIVTEGLGKPAASEKVEVAGAPGVSKISVVDDDSDSNTFLEYSVEFCGFFPADNPKYSVIVSMNKMGLPASGGLMAGSVFSEIVEFMMKKEANDKEGN
;
A
#
# COMPACT_ATOMS: atom_id res chain seq x y z
N MET A 1 34.01 -45.71 -53.60
CA MET A 1 35.24 -45.17 -54.12
C MET A 1 35.46 -43.80 -53.58
N SER A 2 36.29 -43.75 -52.61
CA SER A 2 37.56 -43.02 -52.47
C SER A 2 37.43 -41.54 -52.32
N MET A 3 37.72 -41.13 -51.23
CA MET A 3 38.92 -40.77 -50.43
C MET A 3 39.18 -39.26 -50.41
N LYS A 4 39.25 -38.77 -49.18
CA LYS A 4 40.29 -37.90 -48.61
C LYS A 4 40.50 -36.49 -49.15
N GLY A 5 40.50 -35.54 -48.22
CA GLY A 5 41.24 -34.29 -48.25
C GLY A 5 41.07 -33.41 -47.05
N ARG A 6 41.93 -33.63 -46.06
CA ARG A 6 42.18 -32.66 -44.91
C ARG A 6 42.98 -31.47 -45.44
N THR A 7 42.72 -30.27 -44.81
CA THR A 7 43.74 -29.27 -44.43
C THR A 7 43.02 -28.14 -43.70
N MET A 8 43.11 -28.02 -42.49
CA MET A 8 43.99 -27.39 -41.49
C MET A 8 44.35 -25.90 -41.75
N CYS A 9 43.90 -25.15 -40.81
CA CYS A 9 44.45 -23.95 -40.18
C CYS A 9 44.81 -22.72 -41.02
N LYS A 10 44.27 -21.57 -40.60
CA LYS A 10 45.12 -20.58 -39.90
C LYS A 10 44.26 -19.49 -39.26
N ASN A 11 44.49 -19.31 -37.96
CA ASN A 11 44.07 -18.20 -37.14
C ASN A 11 44.49 -16.86 -37.76
N LEU A 12 43.59 -15.92 -37.82
CA LEU A 12 43.93 -14.51 -37.80
C LEU A 12 43.09 -13.83 -36.71
N LEU A 13 43.75 -13.63 -35.57
CA LEU A 13 43.32 -12.71 -34.52
C LEU A 13 43.33 -11.31 -35.13
N LEU A 14 42.12 -10.74 -35.37
CA LEU A 14 41.97 -9.30 -35.43
C LEU A 14 41.37 -8.88 -34.09
N GLY A 15 42.23 -8.35 -33.24
CA GLY A 15 41.85 -7.72 -32.00
C GLY A 15 41.00 -6.48 -32.25
N SER A 16 39.69 -6.62 -32.12
CA SER A 16 38.80 -5.49 -31.96
C SER A 16 38.97 -4.95 -30.54
N MET A 17 39.79 -3.92 -30.40
CA MET A 17 39.90 -3.09 -29.21
C MET A 17 38.59 -2.35 -29.04
N VAL A 18 37.64 -3.00 -28.33
CA VAL A 18 36.45 -2.32 -27.84
C VAL A 18 36.92 -1.34 -26.79
N MET A 19 37.05 -0.05 -27.17
CA MET A 19 37.10 1.03 -26.20
C MET A 19 35.79 1.02 -25.46
N VAL A 20 35.80 0.42 -24.27
CA VAL A 20 34.80 0.67 -23.25
C VAL A 20 35.03 2.10 -22.79
N LEU A 21 34.30 3.04 -23.39
CA LEU A 21 34.13 4.37 -22.83
C LEU A 21 33.41 4.17 -21.49
N SER A 22 34.20 3.99 -20.42
CA SER A 22 33.74 4.15 -19.06
C SER A 22 33.20 5.57 -18.94
N ALA A 23 31.89 5.73 -19.07
CA ALA A 23 31.21 6.94 -18.64
C ALA A 23 31.40 7.01 -17.11
N CYS A 24 32.48 7.67 -16.68
CA CYS A 24 32.81 7.95 -15.29
C CYS A 24 31.94 9.11 -14.80
N GLY A 25 30.60 8.88 -14.70
CA GLY A 25 29.76 9.68 -13.85
C GLY A 25 29.98 9.23 -12.39
N PRO A 26 29.83 10.12 -11.40
CA PRO A 26 29.97 9.74 -10.01
C PRO A 26 29.00 8.57 -9.73
N LYS A 27 29.53 7.41 -9.27
CA LYS A 27 28.71 6.28 -8.86
C LYS A 27 27.82 6.74 -7.70
N LYS A 28 26.52 6.86 -7.94
CA LYS A 28 25.56 7.16 -6.88
C LYS A 28 25.57 6.02 -5.85
N SER A 29 25.69 6.38 -4.57
CA SER A 29 25.62 5.41 -3.48
C SER A 29 24.19 4.88 -3.34
N PRO A 30 23.99 3.58 -3.08
CA PRO A 30 22.65 3.05 -2.80
C PRO A 30 22.09 3.65 -1.50
N THR A 31 20.76 3.72 -1.40
CA THR A 31 20.05 4.19 -0.20
C THR A 31 19.76 3.07 0.77
N ILE A 32 19.85 1.82 0.32
CA ILE A 32 19.60 0.62 1.11
C ILE A 32 20.59 0.51 2.29
N ASP A 33 20.05 0.30 3.48
CA ASP A 33 20.81 -0.07 4.68
C ASP A 33 20.95 -1.60 4.71
N PRO A 34 22.16 -2.18 4.60
CA PRO A 34 22.32 -3.63 4.53
C PRO A 34 21.80 -4.37 5.76
N ILE A 35 21.96 -3.81 6.96
CA ILE A 35 21.51 -4.44 8.21
C ILE A 35 19.99 -4.50 8.25
N LEU A 36 19.34 -3.40 7.84
CA LEU A 36 17.89 -3.33 7.77
C LEU A 36 17.34 -4.24 6.66
N GLN A 37 18.03 -4.31 5.52
CA GLN A 37 17.68 -5.18 4.40
C GLN A 37 17.70 -6.66 4.82
N ASP A 38 18.76 -7.12 5.47
CA ASP A 38 18.90 -8.50 5.95
C ASP A 38 17.83 -8.83 6.99
N SER A 39 17.60 -7.92 7.95
CA SER A 39 16.58 -8.10 9.00
C SER A 39 15.17 -8.16 8.40
N LEU A 40 14.85 -7.27 7.48
CA LEU A 40 13.54 -7.26 6.78
C LEU A 40 13.31 -8.57 6.01
N THR A 41 14.35 -9.08 5.35
CA THR A 41 14.28 -10.35 4.62
C THR A 41 13.89 -11.51 5.54
N VAL A 42 14.58 -11.64 6.69
CA VAL A 42 14.28 -12.69 7.68
C VAL A 42 12.86 -12.56 8.25
N MET A 43 12.42 -11.34 8.58
CA MET A 43 11.07 -11.11 9.10
C MET A 43 9.99 -11.54 8.08
N MET A 44 10.19 -11.18 6.81
CA MET A 44 9.24 -11.50 5.74
C MET A 44 9.20 -13.00 5.43
N GLU A 45 10.35 -13.65 5.28
CA GLU A 45 10.42 -15.10 5.03
C GLU A 45 9.74 -15.91 6.12
N ARG A 46 10.03 -15.60 7.39
CA ARG A 46 9.38 -16.25 8.52
C ARG A 46 7.86 -16.07 8.52
N LYS A 47 7.38 -14.84 8.26
CA LYS A 47 5.93 -14.56 8.26
C LYS A 47 5.25 -15.24 7.08
N MET A 48 5.87 -15.25 5.90
CA MET A 48 5.35 -15.96 4.74
C MET A 48 5.16 -17.46 5.01
N GLU A 49 6.13 -18.10 5.66
CA GLU A 49 6.04 -19.49 6.06
C GLU A 49 4.91 -19.71 7.09
N GLU A 50 4.84 -18.84 8.12
CA GLU A 50 3.81 -18.91 9.18
C GLU A 50 2.38 -18.87 8.64
N ILE A 51 2.10 -18.01 7.66
CA ILE A 51 0.74 -17.82 7.12
C ILE A 51 0.50 -18.54 5.78
N ALA A 52 1.47 -19.33 5.31
CA ALA A 52 1.48 -19.97 4.00
C ALA A 52 1.23 -18.98 2.85
N ALA A 53 1.88 -17.81 2.89
CA ALA A 53 1.84 -16.85 1.80
C ALA A 53 2.80 -17.29 0.69
N HIS A 54 2.40 -17.06 -0.57
CA HIS A 54 3.19 -17.47 -1.75
C HIS A 54 3.87 -16.29 -2.46
N SER A 55 3.51 -15.07 -2.11
CA SER A 55 4.21 -13.86 -2.57
C SER A 55 4.12 -12.76 -1.51
N SER A 56 5.08 -11.85 -1.54
CA SER A 56 5.12 -10.72 -0.61
C SER A 56 5.91 -9.55 -1.17
N GLN A 57 5.63 -8.38 -0.62
CA GLN A 57 6.50 -7.21 -0.72
C GLN A 57 6.50 -6.46 0.60
N ALA A 58 7.68 -6.01 1.03
CA ALA A 58 7.82 -5.02 2.10
C ALA A 58 8.79 -3.93 1.66
N ILE A 59 8.47 -2.67 1.95
CA ILE A 59 9.29 -1.50 1.61
C ILE A 59 9.33 -0.58 2.81
N ILE A 60 10.54 -0.12 3.16
CA ILE A 60 10.80 0.90 4.17
C ILE A 60 11.35 2.13 3.48
N MET A 61 10.68 3.26 3.62
CA MET A 61 11.00 4.52 2.96
C MET A 61 11.19 5.64 3.98
N GLU A 62 12.22 6.45 3.82
CA GLU A 62 12.43 7.65 4.63
C GLU A 62 11.47 8.76 4.18
N VAL A 63 10.74 9.34 5.13
CA VAL A 63 9.60 10.21 4.84
C VAL A 63 10.02 11.47 4.08
N GLN A 64 11.08 12.14 4.51
CA GLN A 64 11.46 13.46 3.98
C GLN A 64 12.13 13.39 2.60
N THR A 65 12.89 12.32 2.34
CA THR A 65 13.76 12.23 1.16
C THR A 65 13.22 11.31 0.07
N GLY A 66 12.38 10.35 0.43
CA GLY A 66 11.95 9.27 -0.46
C GLY A 66 12.98 8.14 -0.60
N GLU A 67 14.08 8.15 0.17
CA GLU A 67 15.09 7.09 0.14
C GLU A 67 14.49 5.75 0.59
N ILE A 68 14.59 4.73 -0.24
CA ILE A 68 14.24 3.36 0.14
C ILE A 68 15.39 2.79 0.98
N LYS A 69 15.11 2.48 2.24
CA LYS A 69 16.11 1.98 3.20
C LYS A 69 16.21 0.46 3.19
N ALA A 70 15.12 -0.23 2.87
CA ALA A 70 15.08 -1.67 2.62
C ALA A 70 13.86 -2.03 1.74
N MET A 71 13.99 -3.07 0.93
CA MET A 71 12.90 -3.57 0.09
C MET A 71 13.08 -5.07 -0.15
N VAL A 72 12.03 -5.85 0.13
CA VAL A 72 12.01 -7.30 -0.04
C VAL A 72 10.81 -7.70 -0.89
N GLY A 73 11.00 -8.68 -1.76
CA GLY A 73 9.98 -9.24 -2.63
C GLY A 73 9.65 -8.39 -3.87
N GLU A 74 8.85 -8.98 -4.74
CA GLU A 74 8.37 -8.32 -5.96
C GLU A 74 6.88 -8.02 -5.82
N GLY A 75 6.54 -6.73 -5.79
CA GLY A 75 5.15 -6.29 -5.81
C GLY A 75 4.55 -6.47 -7.20
N LYS A 76 3.30 -6.94 -7.20
CA LYS A 76 2.46 -6.96 -8.41
C LYS A 76 1.34 -5.94 -8.26
N PRO A 77 0.85 -5.37 -9.38
CA PRO A 77 -0.33 -4.52 -9.30
C PRO A 77 -1.53 -5.38 -8.89
N GLN A 78 -2.29 -4.89 -7.92
CA GLN A 78 -3.42 -5.61 -7.34
C GLN A 78 -4.40 -4.64 -6.68
N SER A 79 -5.60 -5.12 -6.39
CA SER A 79 -6.53 -4.39 -5.53
C SER A 79 -5.94 -4.20 -4.13
N SER A 80 -6.13 -3.02 -3.55
CA SER A 80 -5.63 -2.70 -2.21
C SER A 80 -6.69 -1.93 -1.41
N SER A 81 -7.21 -2.56 -0.39
CA SER A 81 -8.22 -1.96 0.48
C SER A 81 -7.68 -0.82 1.38
N LEU A 82 -6.40 -0.54 1.31
CA LEU A 82 -5.77 0.70 1.82
C LEU A 82 -6.31 1.95 1.12
N MET A 83 -6.96 1.77 -0.05
CA MET A 83 -7.71 2.81 -0.76
C MET A 83 -8.73 3.54 0.13
N ARG A 84 -9.31 2.91 1.15
CA ARG A 84 -10.27 3.56 2.04
C ARG A 84 -9.71 4.81 2.72
N THR A 85 -8.43 4.81 3.08
CA THR A 85 -7.73 6.01 3.60
C THR A 85 -7.64 7.11 2.53
N VAL A 86 -7.32 6.75 1.31
CA VAL A 86 -7.24 7.68 0.17
C VAL A 86 -8.62 8.27 -0.13
N SER A 87 -9.64 7.42 -0.18
CA SER A 87 -11.04 7.81 -0.41
C SER A 87 -11.56 8.77 0.66
N LEU A 88 -11.23 8.50 1.92
CA LEU A 88 -11.63 9.39 3.02
C LEU A 88 -10.90 10.73 2.93
N LEU A 89 -9.59 10.75 2.69
CA LEU A 89 -8.84 12.00 2.53
C LEU A 89 -9.40 12.83 1.37
N ALA A 90 -9.73 12.19 0.24
CA ALA A 90 -10.38 12.86 -0.89
C ALA A 90 -11.77 13.43 -0.51
N ALA A 91 -12.57 12.67 0.26
CA ALA A 91 -13.87 13.13 0.72
C ALA A 91 -13.77 14.31 1.69
N LEU A 92 -12.82 14.30 2.62
CA LEU A 92 -12.51 15.43 3.51
C LEU A 92 -12.09 16.68 2.71
N GLU A 93 -11.21 16.51 1.73
CA GLU A 93 -10.71 17.60 0.88
C GLU A 93 -11.81 18.22 -0.01
N SER A 94 -12.92 17.52 -0.25
CA SER A 94 -14.11 18.09 -0.90
C SER A 94 -14.80 19.18 -0.06
N GLY A 95 -14.52 19.22 1.26
CA GLY A 95 -15.17 20.12 2.24
C GLY A 95 -16.60 19.72 2.60
N LYS A 96 -17.15 18.64 2.02
CA LYS A 96 -18.53 18.18 2.28
C LYS A 96 -18.64 17.14 3.39
N VAL A 97 -17.51 16.54 3.79
CA VAL A 97 -17.43 15.46 4.79
C VAL A 97 -16.51 15.89 5.92
N LYS A 98 -16.86 15.54 7.15
CA LYS A 98 -16.04 15.74 8.36
C LYS A 98 -15.91 14.42 9.11
N LEU A 99 -14.82 14.23 9.84
CA LEU A 99 -14.61 13.03 10.66
C LEU A 99 -15.72 12.81 11.71
N SER A 100 -16.31 13.88 12.21
CA SER A 100 -17.40 13.85 13.20
C SER A 100 -18.80 13.61 12.60
N ASP A 101 -18.95 13.62 11.28
CA ASP A 101 -20.24 13.33 10.65
C ASP A 101 -20.70 11.91 10.99
N ILE A 102 -22.01 11.71 11.11
CA ILE A 102 -22.60 10.39 11.35
C ILE A 102 -22.99 9.74 10.01
N VAL A 103 -22.62 8.48 9.89
CA VAL A 103 -22.99 7.62 8.75
C VAL A 103 -23.74 6.40 9.29
N ASP A 104 -24.90 6.13 8.71
CA ASP A 104 -25.67 4.93 9.02
C ASP A 104 -25.22 3.76 8.14
N THR A 105 -24.43 2.86 8.72
CA THR A 105 -23.95 1.64 8.02
C THR A 105 -24.96 0.49 8.09
N LYS A 106 -26.17 0.74 8.54
CA LYS A 106 -27.26 -0.23 8.65
C LYS A 106 -26.83 -1.44 9.50
N ASN A 107 -27.34 -2.59 9.14
CA ASN A 107 -26.93 -3.89 9.71
C ASN A 107 -25.67 -4.46 9.04
N GLY A 108 -24.84 -3.62 8.41
CA GLY A 108 -23.63 -4.03 7.69
C GLY A 108 -23.88 -4.50 6.25
N ILE A 109 -25.09 -4.26 5.73
CA ILE A 109 -25.44 -4.53 4.31
C ILE A 109 -26.15 -3.30 3.74
N LEU A 110 -25.64 -2.78 2.64
CA LEU A 110 -26.25 -1.73 1.84
C LEU A 110 -26.43 -2.24 0.41
N MET A 111 -27.65 -2.19 -0.11
CA MET A 111 -27.87 -2.46 -1.53
C MET A 111 -27.51 -1.23 -2.34
N VAL A 112 -26.56 -1.37 -3.24
CA VAL A 112 -26.16 -0.32 -4.19
C VAL A 112 -26.48 -0.83 -5.59
N ASP A 113 -27.46 -0.22 -6.20
CA ASP A 113 -28.17 -0.81 -7.35
C ASP A 113 -28.61 -2.24 -6.94
N ASP A 114 -28.39 -3.25 -7.71
CA ASP A 114 -28.75 -4.63 -7.40
C ASP A 114 -27.63 -5.43 -6.72
N ARG A 115 -26.58 -4.77 -6.21
CA ARG A 115 -25.39 -5.41 -5.61
C ARG A 115 -25.26 -5.10 -4.13
N PRO A 116 -25.07 -6.12 -3.26
CA PRO A 116 -24.89 -5.90 -1.84
C PRO A 116 -23.44 -5.46 -1.53
N LEU A 117 -23.29 -4.23 -1.06
CA LEU A 117 -22.08 -3.74 -0.40
C LEU A 117 -22.12 -4.17 1.07
N LYS A 118 -21.08 -4.86 1.55
CA LYS A 118 -21.08 -5.46 2.89
C LYS A 118 -19.88 -5.00 3.70
N ASP A 119 -20.13 -4.69 4.97
CA ASP A 119 -19.09 -4.58 5.98
C ASP A 119 -18.68 -5.97 6.47
N HIS A 120 -17.44 -6.13 6.95
CA HIS A 120 -16.92 -7.44 7.34
C HIS A 120 -17.69 -8.07 8.53
N ASN A 121 -18.39 -7.25 9.34
CA ASN A 121 -19.17 -7.70 10.50
C ASN A 121 -20.67 -7.83 10.22
N TRP A 122 -21.11 -7.81 8.95
CA TRP A 122 -22.52 -7.90 8.55
C TRP A 122 -23.26 -9.08 9.19
N HIS A 123 -22.57 -10.20 9.37
CA HIS A 123 -23.13 -11.42 10.01
C HIS A 123 -23.30 -11.28 11.54
N ARG A 124 -22.79 -10.18 12.14
CA ARG A 124 -22.92 -9.85 13.56
C ARG A 124 -23.82 -8.65 13.80
N GLY A 125 -24.56 -8.19 12.78
CA GLY A 125 -25.52 -7.08 12.86
C GLY A 125 -24.98 -5.72 12.43
N GLY A 126 -23.78 -5.64 11.86
CA GLY A 126 -23.20 -4.37 11.36
C GLY A 126 -22.75 -3.43 12.47
N TYR A 127 -22.58 -2.15 12.12
CA TYR A 127 -22.14 -1.10 13.05
C TYR A 127 -23.25 -0.09 13.36
N GLY A 128 -24.34 -0.04 12.57
CA GLY A 128 -25.38 0.97 12.69
C GLY A 128 -24.88 2.38 12.39
N GLU A 129 -25.28 3.34 13.20
CA GLU A 129 -24.83 4.73 13.12
C GLU A 129 -23.47 4.89 13.79
N ILE A 130 -22.47 5.32 13.03
CA ILE A 130 -21.10 5.56 13.50
C ILE A 130 -20.57 6.87 12.94
N THR A 131 -19.53 7.43 13.57
CA THR A 131 -18.82 8.57 12.99
C THR A 131 -18.01 8.14 11.76
N VAL A 132 -17.75 9.08 10.85
CA VAL A 132 -16.85 8.85 9.69
C VAL A 132 -15.49 8.35 10.16
N GLU A 133 -14.93 8.94 11.22
CA GLU A 133 -13.69 8.50 11.87
C GLU A 133 -13.78 7.02 12.28
N LYS A 134 -14.85 6.65 13.00
CA LYS A 134 -15.07 5.26 13.41
C LYS A 134 -15.20 4.31 12.20
N GLY A 135 -15.83 4.79 11.13
CA GLY A 135 -15.95 4.04 9.86
C GLY A 135 -14.59 3.62 9.30
N LEU A 136 -13.61 4.53 9.34
CA LEU A 136 -12.23 4.20 8.91
C LEU A 136 -11.56 3.23 9.91
N MET A 137 -11.69 3.48 11.22
CA MET A 137 -11.10 2.63 12.27
C MET A 137 -11.54 1.16 12.19
N VAL A 138 -12.76 0.91 11.76
CA VAL A 138 -13.32 -0.44 11.61
C VAL A 138 -13.36 -0.92 10.15
N SER A 139 -12.73 -0.18 9.25
CA SER A 139 -12.69 -0.50 7.81
C SER A 139 -14.06 -0.75 7.20
N SER A 140 -15.06 0.10 7.52
CA SER A 140 -16.41 0.00 6.98
C SER A 140 -16.43 0.39 5.49
N ASN A 141 -16.83 -0.55 4.65
CA ASN A 141 -17.04 -0.32 3.21
C ASN A 141 -18.21 0.64 2.98
N ILE A 142 -19.28 0.47 3.76
CA ILE A 142 -20.51 1.29 3.64
C ILE A 142 -20.20 2.73 4.02
N SER A 143 -19.49 2.96 5.13
CA SER A 143 -19.08 4.32 5.53
C SER A 143 -18.21 4.97 4.45
N THR A 144 -17.23 4.23 3.90
CA THR A 144 -16.36 4.75 2.83
C THR A 144 -17.17 5.18 1.61
N TYR A 145 -18.04 4.30 1.10
CA TYR A 145 -18.89 4.60 -0.05
C TYR A 145 -19.82 5.79 0.19
N GLU A 146 -20.54 5.82 1.30
CA GLU A 146 -21.47 6.91 1.59
C GLU A 146 -20.77 8.28 1.69
N ASN A 147 -19.53 8.31 2.23
CA ASN A 147 -18.71 9.52 2.26
C ASN A 147 -18.28 9.96 0.88
N VAL A 148 -17.80 9.04 0.05
CA VAL A 148 -17.40 9.33 -1.35
C VAL A 148 -18.61 9.76 -2.17
N LYS A 149 -19.75 9.10 -2.03
CA LYS A 149 -21.00 9.47 -2.68
C LYS A 149 -21.47 10.87 -2.26
N LYS A 150 -21.44 11.20 -0.96
CA LYS A 150 -21.75 12.53 -0.44
C LYS A 150 -20.81 13.59 -1.00
N ALA A 151 -19.52 13.28 -1.11
CA ALA A 151 -18.50 14.21 -1.57
C ALA A 151 -18.60 14.51 -3.07
N PHE A 152 -18.74 13.48 -3.90
CA PHE A 152 -18.54 13.57 -5.34
C PHE A 152 -19.80 13.30 -6.16
N GLY A 153 -20.67 12.38 -5.73
CA GLY A 153 -21.89 12.00 -6.44
C GLY A 153 -21.67 10.99 -7.57
N ASP A 154 -20.55 11.09 -8.31
CA ASP A 154 -20.19 10.21 -9.43
C ASP A 154 -18.71 9.81 -9.42
N GLY A 155 -18.39 8.76 -10.21
CA GLY A 155 -17.04 8.22 -10.25
C GLY A 155 -16.03 9.09 -10.98
N GLN A 156 -16.45 9.87 -11.99
CA GLN A 156 -15.52 10.72 -12.74
C GLN A 156 -15.00 11.86 -11.85
N THR A 157 -15.89 12.53 -11.12
CA THR A 157 -15.54 13.60 -10.18
C THR A 157 -14.60 13.07 -9.08
N PHE A 158 -14.83 11.84 -8.61
CA PHE A 158 -13.95 11.19 -7.64
C PHE A 158 -12.56 10.91 -8.22
N ILE A 159 -12.46 10.34 -9.42
CA ILE A 159 -11.18 10.09 -10.10
C ILE A 159 -10.41 11.39 -10.35
N ASP A 160 -11.09 12.46 -10.74
CA ASP A 160 -10.45 13.75 -10.97
C ASP A 160 -9.85 14.32 -9.67
N MET A 161 -10.50 14.09 -8.51
CA MET A 161 -9.92 14.42 -7.21
C MET A 161 -8.69 13.56 -6.92
N LEU A 162 -8.73 12.25 -7.16
CA LEU A 162 -7.58 11.36 -6.97
C LEU A 162 -6.38 11.79 -7.83
N ARG A 163 -6.62 12.16 -9.09
CA ARG A 163 -5.59 12.70 -9.98
C ARG A 163 -4.98 14.00 -9.46
N LYS A 164 -5.81 14.91 -8.95
CA LYS A 164 -5.34 16.15 -8.32
C LYS A 164 -4.43 15.87 -7.13
N MET A 165 -4.71 14.82 -6.38
CA MET A 165 -3.90 14.34 -5.26
C MET A 165 -2.68 13.53 -5.69
N ASN A 166 -2.44 13.33 -6.99
CA ASN A 166 -1.42 12.44 -7.55
C ASN A 166 -1.53 10.97 -7.05
N TYR A 167 -2.75 10.51 -6.76
CA TYR A 167 -2.97 9.08 -6.59
C TYR A 167 -3.05 8.41 -7.96
N GLU A 168 -2.38 7.25 -8.09
CA GLU A 168 -2.35 6.51 -9.36
C GLU A 168 -3.74 6.04 -9.79
N THR A 169 -4.15 6.42 -10.99
CA THR A 169 -5.48 6.09 -11.53
C THR A 169 -5.43 5.33 -12.86
N GLU A 170 -4.26 5.15 -13.47
CA GLU A 170 -4.14 4.46 -14.76
C GLU A 170 -4.57 3.00 -14.69
N GLY A 171 -4.31 2.34 -13.54
CA GLY A 171 -4.73 0.97 -13.29
C GLY A 171 -6.18 0.80 -12.83
N MET A 172 -6.96 1.88 -12.71
CA MET A 172 -8.34 1.81 -12.28
C MET A 172 -9.25 1.41 -13.43
N LEU A 173 -10.10 0.41 -13.19
CA LEU A 173 -11.09 -0.01 -14.15
C LEU A 173 -12.27 0.98 -14.13
N THR A 174 -12.36 1.81 -15.14
CA THR A 174 -13.46 2.76 -15.35
C THR A 174 -14.45 2.21 -16.38
N PRO A 175 -15.73 2.58 -16.32
CA PRO A 175 -16.67 2.26 -17.41
C PRO A 175 -16.16 2.84 -18.74
N GLN A 176 -15.97 1.99 -19.75
CA GLN A 176 -15.40 2.43 -21.04
C GLN A 176 -16.46 3.02 -21.97
N ASP A 177 -17.66 2.43 -22.02
CA ASP A 177 -18.71 2.78 -22.99
C ASP A 177 -20.10 2.92 -22.33
N LYS A 178 -20.16 3.19 -21.04
CA LYS A 178 -21.42 3.37 -20.29
C LYS A 178 -21.30 4.53 -19.29
N GLU A 179 -22.45 5.04 -18.87
CA GLU A 179 -22.52 5.97 -17.74
C GLU A 179 -22.13 5.28 -16.44
N TRP A 180 -21.60 6.06 -15.48
CA TRP A 180 -21.27 5.58 -14.16
C TRP A 180 -22.53 5.15 -13.40
N GLU A 181 -22.52 3.91 -12.89
CA GLU A 181 -23.53 3.42 -11.95
C GLU A 181 -23.07 3.68 -10.51
N SER A 182 -24.02 3.73 -9.58
CA SER A 182 -23.68 3.88 -8.13
C SER A 182 -22.82 2.73 -7.64
N ALA A 183 -23.03 1.52 -8.17
CA ALA A 183 -22.22 0.35 -7.86
C ALA A 183 -20.76 0.53 -8.32
N ASP A 184 -20.51 1.13 -9.50
CA ASP A 184 -19.14 1.37 -9.95
C ASP A 184 -18.40 2.32 -8.98
N LEU A 185 -19.05 3.40 -8.52
CA LEU A 185 -18.50 4.30 -7.52
C LEU A 185 -18.26 3.60 -6.19
N ALA A 186 -19.19 2.74 -5.75
CA ALA A 186 -19.04 1.99 -4.51
C ALA A 186 -17.81 1.12 -4.52
N TRP A 187 -17.63 0.31 -5.58
CA TRP A 187 -16.50 -0.59 -5.69
C TRP A 187 -15.18 0.16 -5.87
N LEU A 188 -15.16 1.24 -6.66
CA LEU A 188 -13.98 2.07 -6.84
C LEU A 188 -13.52 2.70 -5.52
N SER A 189 -14.45 3.13 -4.67
CA SER A 189 -14.13 3.81 -3.40
C SER A 189 -13.48 2.90 -2.36
N ILE A 190 -13.63 1.57 -2.44
CA ILE A 190 -13.19 0.64 -1.41
C ILE A 190 -12.06 -0.30 -1.83
N ASP A 191 -11.68 -0.37 -3.09
CA ASP A 191 -10.53 -1.11 -3.62
C ASP A 191 -10.80 -1.98 -4.87
N TYR A 192 -12.03 -2.28 -5.17
CA TYR A 192 -12.33 -3.06 -6.36
C TYR A 192 -12.07 -2.23 -7.62
N ASN A 193 -11.64 -2.91 -8.67
CA ASN A 193 -11.31 -2.29 -9.96
C ASN A 193 -10.03 -1.43 -9.95
N GLN A 194 -9.12 -1.67 -9.02
CA GLN A 194 -7.80 -1.05 -9.01
C GLN A 194 -6.70 -2.07 -9.31
N GLN A 195 -5.63 -1.59 -9.92
CA GLN A 195 -4.40 -2.36 -10.15
C GLN A 195 -3.23 -1.45 -9.75
N VAL A 196 -2.94 -1.39 -8.45
CA VAL A 196 -1.90 -0.53 -7.89
C VAL A 196 -0.75 -1.35 -7.32
N TYR A 197 0.47 -0.89 -7.55
CA TYR A 197 1.64 -1.51 -6.91
C TYR A 197 1.74 -1.07 -5.44
N PRO A 198 2.22 -1.93 -4.54
CA PRO A 198 2.41 -1.55 -3.13
C PRO A 198 3.28 -0.29 -2.95
N TYR A 199 4.30 -0.08 -3.78
CA TYR A 199 5.12 1.13 -3.68
C TYR A 199 4.34 2.43 -4.02
N GLN A 200 3.32 2.38 -4.88
CA GLN A 200 2.46 3.53 -5.20
C GLN A 200 1.58 3.87 -3.99
N VAL A 201 1.01 2.85 -3.34
CA VAL A 201 0.26 3.02 -2.09
C VAL A 201 1.16 3.61 -1.00
N LEU A 202 2.38 3.06 -0.83
CA LEU A 202 3.36 3.58 0.12
C LEU A 202 3.70 5.04 -0.16
N THR A 203 3.90 5.42 -1.45
CA THR A 203 4.22 6.80 -1.83
C THR A 203 3.13 7.78 -1.39
N PHE A 204 1.86 7.37 -1.49
CA PHE A 204 0.74 8.19 -1.03
C PHE A 204 0.68 8.28 0.50
N TYR A 205 0.85 7.17 1.22
CA TYR A 205 0.92 7.17 2.69
C TYR A 205 2.15 7.95 3.20
N ASN A 206 3.26 7.89 2.47
CA ASN A 206 4.43 8.71 2.75
C ASN A 206 4.12 10.21 2.61
N ALA A 207 3.33 10.59 1.61
CA ALA A 207 2.90 11.99 1.49
C ALA A 207 2.01 12.42 2.65
N ILE A 208 1.12 11.56 3.15
CA ILE A 208 0.36 11.82 4.37
C ILE A 208 1.32 12.04 5.55
N ALA A 209 2.31 11.14 5.74
CA ALA A 209 3.33 11.25 6.78
C ALA A 209 4.19 12.53 6.64
N ASN A 210 4.41 13.01 5.43
CA ASN A 210 5.23 14.17 5.08
C ASN A 210 4.43 15.47 4.96
N GLU A 211 3.45 15.66 5.82
CA GLU A 211 2.60 16.87 5.88
C GLU A 211 1.89 17.20 4.54
N GLY A 212 1.63 16.20 3.72
CA GLY A 212 0.99 16.32 2.41
C GLY A 212 1.96 16.45 1.23
N LYS A 213 3.28 16.52 1.48
CA LYS A 213 4.29 16.59 0.43
C LYS A 213 4.62 15.21 -0.12
N MET A 214 4.33 14.95 -1.38
CA MET A 214 4.66 13.71 -2.06
C MET A 214 6.04 13.78 -2.69
N VAL A 215 6.93 12.88 -2.29
CA VAL A 215 8.29 12.74 -2.81
C VAL A 215 8.44 11.42 -3.56
N LYS A 216 9.31 11.41 -4.55
CA LYS A 216 9.57 10.23 -5.37
C LYS A 216 10.41 9.21 -4.61
N PRO A 217 10.02 7.93 -4.60
CA PRO A 217 10.86 6.86 -4.08
C PRO A 217 12.17 6.75 -4.87
N ILE A 218 13.31 6.70 -4.18
CA ILE A 218 14.64 6.59 -4.80
C ILE A 218 15.47 5.47 -4.16
N LEU A 219 16.23 4.73 -5.01
CA LEU A 219 17.13 3.64 -4.60
C LEU A 219 18.62 4.07 -4.56
N TYR A 220 18.92 5.24 -5.06
CA TYR A 220 20.27 5.81 -5.08
C TYR A 220 20.24 7.24 -4.55
N LYS A 221 21.20 7.58 -3.68
CA LYS A 221 21.34 8.91 -3.10
C LYS A 221 21.34 9.97 -4.18
N GLY A 222 20.58 11.03 -3.98
CA GLY A 222 20.42 12.14 -4.92
C GLY A 222 19.58 13.25 -4.32
N GLU A 223 19.20 14.19 -5.17
CA GLU A 223 18.26 15.23 -4.78
C GLU A 223 16.84 14.64 -4.62
N THR A 224 16.11 15.12 -3.63
CA THR A 224 14.72 14.77 -3.42
C THR A 224 13.86 15.38 -4.53
N GLU A 225 13.21 14.54 -5.31
CA GLU A 225 12.26 14.95 -6.34
C GLU A 225 10.86 15.06 -5.73
N ILE A 226 10.24 16.23 -5.80
CA ILE A 226 8.88 16.47 -5.31
C ILE A 226 7.90 16.19 -6.45
N ILE A 227 7.01 15.20 -6.26
CA ILE A 227 5.94 14.85 -7.21
C ILE A 227 4.78 15.83 -7.06
N ASN A 228 4.34 16.07 -5.83
CA ASN A 228 3.28 17.01 -5.50
C ASN A 228 3.66 17.76 -4.21
N PRO A 229 3.70 19.10 -4.22
CA PRO A 229 4.04 19.86 -3.02
C PRO A 229 2.99 19.75 -1.90
N GLN A 230 1.72 19.45 -2.25
CA GLN A 230 0.63 19.38 -1.30
C GLN A 230 -0.55 18.58 -1.86
N ILE A 231 -0.70 17.32 -1.46
CA ILE A 231 -1.77 16.43 -1.96
C ILE A 231 -3.16 16.80 -1.40
N ALA A 232 -3.23 17.39 -0.22
CA ALA A 232 -4.45 17.86 0.43
C ALA A 232 -4.11 18.99 1.42
N SER A 233 -5.11 19.74 1.87
CA SER A 233 -4.91 20.79 2.89
C SER A 233 -4.29 20.24 4.17
N LYS A 234 -3.50 21.07 4.86
CA LYS A 234 -2.85 20.67 6.12
C LYS A 234 -3.87 20.16 7.14
N GLU A 235 -5.02 20.81 7.27
CA GLU A 235 -6.08 20.41 8.20
C GLU A 235 -6.57 18.97 7.91
N ASN A 236 -6.75 18.62 6.65
CA ASN A 236 -7.19 17.28 6.25
C ASN A 236 -6.08 16.24 6.39
N ILE A 237 -4.81 16.63 6.15
CA ILE A 237 -3.66 15.76 6.44
C ILE A 237 -3.57 15.47 7.95
N ASP A 238 -3.65 16.48 8.80
CA ASP A 238 -3.63 16.31 10.27
C ASP A 238 -4.79 15.42 10.72
N SER A 239 -5.97 15.61 10.14
CA SER A 239 -7.16 14.81 10.43
C SER A 239 -6.98 13.33 10.06
N ILE A 240 -6.39 13.05 8.90
CA ILE A 240 -6.17 11.66 8.47
C ILE A 240 -5.02 11.00 9.24
N GLN A 241 -3.96 11.73 9.62
CA GLN A 241 -2.88 11.23 10.48
C GLN A 241 -3.44 10.83 11.85
N TRP A 242 -4.30 11.68 12.43
CA TRP A 242 -5.02 11.36 13.68
C TRP A 242 -5.86 10.09 13.55
N ALA A 243 -6.68 9.98 12.49
CA ALA A 243 -7.49 8.78 12.26
C ALA A 243 -6.65 7.51 12.06
N LEU A 244 -5.51 7.60 11.38
CA LEU A 244 -4.57 6.49 11.22
C LEU A 244 -3.92 6.07 12.55
N THR A 245 -3.66 7.01 13.46
CA THR A 245 -3.20 6.72 14.82
C THR A 245 -4.27 5.97 15.61
N LEU A 246 -5.54 6.41 15.53
CA LEU A 246 -6.66 5.73 16.19
C LEU A 246 -6.90 4.30 15.68
N ILE A 247 -6.63 4.03 14.40
CA ILE A 247 -6.69 2.67 13.86
C ILE A 247 -5.74 1.73 14.61
N VAL A 248 -4.55 2.22 14.95
CA VAL A 248 -3.53 1.42 15.65
C VAL A 248 -3.79 1.36 17.15
N THR A 249 -4.24 2.44 17.76
CA THR A 249 -4.49 2.47 19.22
C THR A 249 -5.80 1.81 19.62
N GLU A 250 -6.86 1.95 18.82
CA GLU A 250 -8.21 1.52 19.19
C GLU A 250 -8.91 0.63 18.14
N GLY A 251 -8.44 0.67 16.89
CA GLY A 251 -9.06 0.02 15.73
C GLY A 251 -8.51 -1.36 15.38
N LEU A 252 -8.64 -1.72 14.12
CA LEU A 252 -8.21 -3.00 13.55
C LEU A 252 -6.68 -3.08 13.34
N GLY A 253 -5.97 -1.98 13.49
CA GLY A 253 -4.51 -1.88 13.36
C GLY A 253 -3.72 -2.18 14.63
N LYS A 254 -4.37 -2.50 15.75
CA LYS A 254 -3.71 -2.80 17.03
C LYS A 254 -2.49 -3.73 16.97
N PRO A 255 -2.48 -4.78 16.13
CA PRO A 255 -1.31 -5.63 16.02
C PRO A 255 -0.05 -4.95 15.45
N ALA A 256 -0.17 -3.76 14.88
CA ALA A 256 0.95 -2.96 14.39
C ALA A 256 1.51 -1.98 15.45
N ALA A 257 0.90 -1.91 16.63
CA ALA A 257 1.38 -1.04 17.71
C ALA A 257 2.80 -1.39 18.15
N SER A 258 3.53 -0.40 18.63
CA SER A 258 4.86 -0.53 19.19
C SER A 258 4.89 0.00 20.63
N GLU A 259 5.72 -0.60 21.48
CA GLU A 259 5.99 -0.10 22.83
C GLU A 259 7.03 1.05 22.85
N LYS A 260 7.71 1.29 21.72
CA LYS A 260 8.79 2.25 21.60
C LYS A 260 8.35 3.62 21.13
N VAL A 261 7.41 3.63 20.18
CA VAL A 261 6.89 4.86 19.58
C VAL A 261 5.44 4.67 19.19
N GLU A 262 4.68 5.76 19.11
CA GLU A 262 3.35 5.73 18.55
C GLU A 262 3.40 5.50 17.03
N VAL A 263 2.48 4.70 16.53
CA VAL A 263 2.38 4.29 15.12
C VAL A 263 1.07 4.78 14.54
N ALA A 264 1.12 5.25 13.31
CA ALA A 264 -0.08 5.56 12.52
C ALA A 264 -0.11 4.67 11.27
N GLY A 265 -1.27 4.09 10.94
CA GLY A 265 -1.38 3.23 9.77
C GLY A 265 -2.73 2.50 9.69
N ALA A 266 -2.92 1.81 8.58
CA ALA A 266 -4.15 1.08 8.30
C ALA A 266 -3.87 -0.35 7.81
N PRO A 267 -4.67 -1.34 8.27
CA PRO A 267 -4.67 -2.68 7.71
C PRO A 267 -5.55 -2.75 6.46
N GLY A 268 -5.17 -3.61 5.51
CA GLY A 268 -5.93 -3.93 4.32
C GLY A 268 -6.14 -5.43 4.15
N VAL A 269 -7.29 -5.82 3.61
CA VAL A 269 -7.55 -7.17 3.11
C VAL A 269 -8.36 -7.05 1.84
N SER A 270 -7.81 -7.53 0.74
CA SER A 270 -8.48 -7.53 -0.56
C SER A 270 -8.56 -8.94 -1.13
N LYS A 271 -9.67 -9.26 -1.78
CA LYS A 271 -9.78 -10.44 -2.61
C LYS A 271 -9.21 -10.12 -3.98
N ILE A 272 -8.11 -10.77 -4.37
CA ILE A 272 -7.34 -10.41 -5.57
C ILE A 272 -7.55 -11.35 -6.75
N SER A 273 -7.85 -12.60 -6.50
CA SER A 273 -8.17 -13.56 -7.58
C SER A 273 -9.11 -14.66 -7.13
N VAL A 274 -9.68 -15.32 -8.13
CA VAL A 274 -10.43 -16.57 -7.99
C VAL A 274 -9.68 -17.58 -8.83
N VAL A 275 -9.09 -18.58 -8.20
CA VAL A 275 -8.42 -19.67 -8.91
C VAL A 275 -9.42 -20.80 -9.04
N ASP A 276 -9.88 -21.05 -10.27
CA ASP A 276 -10.69 -22.23 -10.58
C ASP A 276 -9.73 -23.41 -10.80
N ASP A 277 -9.79 -24.39 -9.92
CA ASP A 277 -9.16 -25.68 -10.17
C ASP A 277 -10.16 -26.55 -10.95
N ASP A 278 -9.89 -26.76 -12.23
CA ASP A 278 -10.75 -27.51 -13.16
C ASP A 278 -11.07 -28.95 -12.71
N SER A 279 -10.45 -29.43 -11.63
CA SER A 279 -10.57 -30.84 -11.24
C SER A 279 -11.76 -31.15 -10.33
N ASP A 280 -12.37 -30.20 -9.60
CA ASP A 280 -13.47 -30.55 -8.65
C ASP A 280 -14.26 -29.34 -8.08
N SER A 281 -14.69 -28.38 -8.87
CA SER A 281 -15.56 -27.23 -8.44
C SER A 281 -15.14 -26.52 -7.13
N ASN A 282 -13.90 -26.63 -6.70
CA ASN A 282 -13.34 -25.90 -5.56
C ASN A 282 -12.73 -24.60 -6.02
N THR A 283 -13.50 -23.54 -5.95
CA THR A 283 -13.03 -22.18 -6.18
C THR A 283 -12.16 -21.74 -4.99
N PHE A 284 -10.85 -21.59 -5.21
CA PHE A 284 -9.95 -21.05 -4.20
C PHE A 284 -9.88 -19.53 -4.34
N LEU A 285 -10.10 -18.84 -3.24
CA LEU A 285 -9.98 -17.39 -3.16
C LEU A 285 -8.57 -17.00 -2.71
N GLU A 286 -7.93 -16.14 -3.47
CA GLU A 286 -6.67 -15.53 -3.10
C GLU A 286 -6.92 -14.16 -2.45
N TYR A 287 -6.20 -13.90 -1.37
CA TYR A 287 -6.30 -12.67 -0.60
C TYR A 287 -4.94 -11.97 -0.51
N SER A 288 -4.95 -10.64 -0.70
CA SER A 288 -3.87 -9.77 -0.23
C SER A 288 -4.17 -9.37 1.21
N VAL A 289 -3.18 -9.50 2.09
CA VAL A 289 -3.19 -8.97 3.45
C VAL A 289 -2.10 -7.91 3.56
N GLU A 290 -2.48 -6.70 3.96
CA GLU A 290 -1.62 -5.53 3.87
C GLU A 290 -1.64 -4.71 5.16
N PHE A 291 -0.55 -4.00 5.41
CA PHE A 291 -0.50 -2.91 6.37
C PHE A 291 0.40 -1.81 5.80
N CYS A 292 -0.09 -0.58 5.81
CA CYS A 292 0.70 0.58 5.43
C CYS A 292 0.56 1.66 6.49
N GLY A 293 1.70 2.26 6.87
CA GLY A 293 1.73 3.26 7.92
C GLY A 293 3.09 3.94 8.05
N PHE A 294 3.25 4.70 9.12
CA PHE A 294 4.45 5.47 9.39
C PHE A 294 4.71 5.59 10.91
N PHE A 295 5.93 5.90 11.24
CA PHE A 295 6.36 6.11 12.63
C PHE A 295 7.60 7.04 12.73
N PRO A 296 7.80 7.72 13.90
CA PRO A 296 6.81 7.98 14.95
C PRO A 296 5.56 8.69 14.37
N ALA A 297 4.38 8.55 15.00
CA ALA A 297 3.15 9.13 14.48
C ALA A 297 3.14 10.67 14.52
N ASP A 298 3.77 11.27 15.55
CA ASP A 298 3.83 12.71 15.80
C ASP A 298 4.91 13.44 14.99
N ASN A 299 5.99 12.74 14.62
CA ASN A 299 7.09 13.28 13.81
C ASN A 299 7.62 12.20 12.88
N PRO A 300 6.91 11.88 11.80
CA PRO A 300 7.19 10.73 10.96
C PRO A 300 8.57 10.77 10.32
N LYS A 301 9.34 9.71 10.53
CA LYS A 301 10.65 9.51 9.91
C LYS A 301 10.63 8.46 8.82
N TYR A 302 9.86 7.41 9.04
CA TYR A 302 9.77 6.27 8.12
C TYR A 302 8.32 5.92 7.82
N SER A 303 8.05 5.63 6.57
CA SER A 303 6.83 4.98 6.12
C SER A 303 7.15 3.56 5.66
N VAL A 304 6.22 2.64 5.90
CA VAL A 304 6.41 1.22 5.60
C VAL A 304 5.12 0.64 5.04
N ILE A 305 5.26 -0.21 4.02
CA ILE A 305 4.21 -1.10 3.57
C ILE A 305 4.67 -2.54 3.69
N VAL A 306 3.77 -3.39 4.15
CA VAL A 306 3.89 -4.86 4.15
C VAL A 306 2.68 -5.41 3.43
N SER A 307 2.90 -6.20 2.39
CA SER A 307 1.85 -6.86 1.59
C SER A 307 2.21 -8.32 1.36
N MET A 308 1.27 -9.22 1.57
CA MET A 308 1.47 -10.66 1.35
C MET A 308 0.22 -11.27 0.74
N ASN A 309 0.40 -12.18 -0.21
CA ASN A 309 -0.70 -12.88 -0.87
C ASN A 309 -0.76 -14.34 -0.43
N LYS A 310 -1.96 -14.77 -0.06
CA LYS A 310 -2.22 -16.13 0.43
C LYS A 310 -3.54 -16.69 -0.05
N MET A 311 -3.61 -18.02 -0.10
CA MET A 311 -4.85 -18.71 -0.41
C MET A 311 -5.74 -18.85 0.84
N GLY A 312 -7.03 -18.64 0.63
CA GLY A 312 -8.07 -18.94 1.62
C GLY A 312 -8.07 -18.08 2.88
N LEU A 313 -9.05 -18.33 3.72
CA LEU A 313 -9.21 -17.72 5.04
C LEU A 313 -8.47 -18.56 6.11
N PRO A 314 -8.10 -17.99 7.27
CA PRO A 314 -8.29 -16.59 7.64
C PRO A 314 -7.36 -15.64 6.90
N ALA A 315 -7.83 -14.41 6.65
CA ALA A 315 -7.05 -13.31 6.10
C ALA A 315 -7.26 -12.05 6.96
N SER A 316 -6.18 -11.46 7.44
CA SER A 316 -6.21 -10.29 8.32
C SER A 316 -4.98 -9.42 8.10
N GLY A 317 -5.19 -8.20 7.58
CA GLY A 317 -4.10 -7.25 7.40
C GLY A 317 -3.44 -6.88 8.73
N GLY A 318 -4.22 -6.60 9.77
CA GLY A 318 -3.69 -6.26 11.10
C GLY A 318 -2.88 -7.40 11.71
N LEU A 319 -3.44 -8.61 11.83
CA LEU A 319 -2.77 -9.74 12.49
C LEU A 319 -1.57 -10.28 11.69
N MET A 320 -1.60 -10.23 10.36
CA MET A 320 -0.57 -10.80 9.50
C MET A 320 0.47 -9.75 9.10
N ALA A 321 0.09 -8.74 8.34
CA ALA A 321 1.00 -7.69 7.88
C ALA A 321 1.32 -6.67 9.00
N GLY A 322 0.34 -6.29 9.82
CA GLY A 322 0.54 -5.37 10.93
C GLY A 322 1.51 -5.89 12.00
N SER A 323 1.53 -7.21 12.28
CA SER A 323 2.51 -7.79 13.21
C SER A 323 3.94 -7.68 12.67
N VAL A 324 4.15 -7.83 11.36
CA VAL A 324 5.47 -7.61 10.74
C VAL A 324 5.84 -6.13 10.79
N PHE A 325 4.89 -5.24 10.54
CA PHE A 325 5.11 -3.80 10.68
C PHE A 325 5.60 -3.45 12.10
N SER A 326 4.94 -3.98 13.14
CA SER A 326 5.38 -3.78 14.54
C SER A 326 6.81 -4.25 14.77
N GLU A 327 7.19 -5.43 14.26
CA GLU A 327 8.56 -5.95 14.39
C GLU A 327 9.58 -5.04 13.68
N ILE A 328 9.24 -4.50 12.52
CA ILE A 328 10.09 -3.53 11.80
C ILE A 328 10.30 -2.28 12.68
N VAL A 329 9.23 -1.75 13.27
CA VAL A 329 9.31 -0.57 14.17
C VAL A 329 10.21 -0.86 15.36
N GLU A 330 9.98 -1.98 16.07
CA GLU A 330 10.79 -2.38 17.24
C GLU A 330 12.27 -2.52 16.89
N PHE A 331 12.57 -3.15 15.74
CA PHE A 331 13.94 -3.31 15.27
C PHE A 331 14.61 -1.97 14.97
N MET A 332 13.92 -1.10 14.21
CA MET A 332 14.47 0.20 13.82
C MET A 332 14.68 1.13 15.01
N MET A 333 13.74 1.17 15.96
CA MET A 333 13.88 1.98 17.16
C MET A 333 15.03 1.48 18.05
N LYS A 334 15.23 0.17 18.16
CA LYS A 334 16.36 -0.41 18.87
C LYS A 334 17.69 -0.07 18.19
N LYS A 335 17.74 -0.15 16.86
CA LYS A 335 18.92 0.23 16.08
C LYS A 335 19.28 1.69 16.29
N GLU A 336 18.29 2.61 16.16
CA GLU A 336 18.53 4.05 16.38
C GLU A 336 19.02 4.37 17.82
N ALA A 337 18.55 3.63 18.83
CA ALA A 337 19.03 3.79 20.21
C ALA A 337 20.50 3.38 20.34
N ASN A 338 20.87 2.23 19.79
CA ASN A 338 22.25 1.73 19.84
C ASN A 338 23.22 2.66 19.07
N ASP A 339 22.81 3.19 17.92
CA ASP A 339 23.61 4.11 17.11
C ASP A 339 23.88 5.44 17.86
N LYS A 340 22.96 5.86 18.74
CA LYS A 340 23.14 7.06 19.61
C LYS A 340 24.06 6.81 20.82
N GLU A 341 24.04 5.61 21.36
CA GLU A 341 24.92 5.23 22.52
C GLU A 341 26.36 4.93 22.08
N GLY A 342 26.57 4.58 20.81
CA GLY A 342 27.89 4.26 20.24
C GLY A 342 28.68 5.47 19.70
N ASN A 343 28.07 6.67 19.66
CA ASN A 343 28.71 7.94 19.29
C ASN A 343 28.90 8.84 20.51
#